data_39fd89929d45e3278d57886b2ea60476
#
_entry.id   39fd89929d45e3278d57886b2ea60476
#
_cell.length_a   1.000
_cell.length_b   1.000
_cell.length_c   1.000
_cell.angle_alpha   90.00
_cell.angle_beta   90.00
_cell.angle_gamma   90.00
#
_symmetry.space_group_name_H-M   'P 1'
#
loop_
_entity.id
_entity.type
_entity.pdbx_description
1 polymer ?
#
loop_
_entity_poly.entity_id
_entity_poly.type
_entity_poly.pdbx_seq_one_letter_code
_entity_poly.pdbx_strand_id
1 'polypeptide(L)'
;MNETGVKSDLPQPIFVPPHSGKALEFIGVTHILTTNQTGGAYYLFESVFGPGDGNQLHLHRREDEVGYVLEGALEIRLADQTVVVEAGSVAHLPKNIPHAIRNPLQTPSRYLFMTIPAGLDQWFDALDAARNAGTLDDALYRKLSLDYGIEWLE
;
A
#
# COMPACT_ATOMS: atom_id res chain seq x y z
N MET A 1 -47.53 -17.88 -3.91
CA MET A 1 -47.08 -16.44 -3.93
C MET A 1 -45.59 -16.46 -4.13
N ASN A 2 -45.12 -16.08 -5.32
CA ASN A 2 -43.69 -16.11 -5.65
C ASN A 2 -43.08 -14.81 -5.14
N GLU A 3 -42.28 -14.89 -4.11
CA GLU A 3 -41.36 -13.82 -3.76
C GLU A 3 -40.25 -13.75 -4.82
N THR A 4 -40.40 -12.86 -5.78
CA THR A 4 -39.33 -12.45 -6.67
C THR A 4 -38.32 -11.66 -5.85
N GLY A 5 -37.34 -12.38 -5.30
CA GLY A 5 -36.19 -11.75 -4.68
C GLY A 5 -35.42 -10.97 -5.73
N VAL A 6 -35.69 -9.67 -5.86
CA VAL A 6 -34.82 -8.75 -6.57
C VAL A 6 -33.52 -8.72 -5.76
N LYS A 7 -32.48 -9.43 -6.23
CA LYS A 7 -31.13 -9.20 -5.74
C LYS A 7 -30.83 -7.74 -6.05
N SER A 8 -30.63 -6.94 -5.02
CA SER A 8 -30.22 -5.56 -5.22
C SER A 8 -28.84 -5.58 -5.91
N ASP A 9 -28.73 -4.99 -7.08
CA ASP A 9 -27.47 -4.79 -7.81
C ASP A 9 -26.56 -3.77 -7.10
N LEU A 10 -26.93 -3.37 -5.90
CA LEU A 10 -26.15 -2.41 -5.11
C LEU A 10 -24.96 -3.11 -4.45
N PRO A 11 -23.78 -2.45 -4.41
CA PRO A 11 -22.63 -2.93 -3.68
C PRO A 11 -22.99 -3.25 -2.23
N GLN A 12 -22.53 -4.40 -1.74
CA GLN A 12 -22.80 -4.80 -0.36
C GLN A 12 -21.69 -4.26 0.57
N PRO A 13 -22.04 -3.88 1.82
CA PRO A 13 -21.05 -3.51 2.82
C PRO A 13 -20.06 -4.65 3.08
N ILE A 14 -18.78 -4.31 3.25
CA ILE A 14 -17.70 -5.24 3.56
C ILE A 14 -17.18 -4.92 4.97
N PHE A 15 -17.08 -5.95 5.79
CA PHE A 15 -16.51 -5.85 7.13
C PHE A 15 -15.27 -6.73 7.20
N VAL A 16 -14.13 -6.12 7.49
CA VAL A 16 -12.85 -6.83 7.62
C VAL A 16 -12.48 -6.90 9.09
N PRO A 17 -12.60 -8.09 9.73
CA PRO A 17 -12.22 -8.25 11.12
C PRO A 17 -10.73 -8.00 11.35
N PRO A 18 -10.29 -7.73 12.59
CA PRO A 18 -8.88 -7.61 12.92
C PRO A 18 -8.09 -8.85 12.47
N HIS A 19 -6.91 -8.63 11.92
CA HIS A 19 -5.95 -9.68 11.51
C HIS A 19 -6.48 -10.68 10.45
N SER A 20 -7.49 -10.30 9.65
CA SER A 20 -8.10 -11.18 8.65
C SER A 20 -7.69 -10.88 7.21
N GLY A 21 -6.88 -9.87 6.97
CA GLY A 21 -6.36 -9.54 5.64
C GLY A 21 -5.32 -10.54 5.14
N LYS A 22 -5.07 -10.55 3.81
CA LYS A 22 -3.98 -11.33 3.22
C LYS A 22 -2.64 -10.66 3.55
N ALA A 23 -1.82 -11.35 4.35
CA ALA A 23 -0.49 -10.86 4.72
C ALA A 23 0.56 -11.26 3.69
N LEU A 24 1.40 -10.32 3.29
CA LEU A 24 2.62 -10.47 2.50
C LEU A 24 3.81 -10.18 3.43
N GLU A 25 4.18 -11.17 4.23
CA GLU A 25 5.13 -10.99 5.33
C GLU A 25 6.51 -10.52 4.86
N PHE A 26 6.93 -10.91 3.64
CA PHE A 26 8.25 -10.57 3.09
C PHE A 26 8.45 -9.06 2.85
N ILE A 27 7.36 -8.28 2.79
CA ILE A 27 7.37 -6.82 2.63
C ILE A 27 6.58 -6.10 3.73
N GLY A 28 6.09 -6.83 4.72
CA GLY A 28 5.36 -6.26 5.85
C GLY A 28 4.01 -5.62 5.49
N VAL A 29 3.36 -6.09 4.42
CA VAL A 29 2.07 -5.56 3.92
C VAL A 29 0.94 -6.54 4.21
N THR A 30 -0.20 -6.02 4.63
CA THR A 30 -1.45 -6.78 4.77
C THR A 30 -2.56 -6.08 3.99
N HIS A 31 -3.10 -6.77 2.97
CA HIS A 31 -4.27 -6.29 2.23
C HIS A 31 -5.50 -6.25 3.12
N ILE A 32 -6.18 -5.11 3.20
CA ILE A 32 -7.43 -4.95 3.96
C ILE A 32 -8.63 -4.89 3.01
N LEU A 33 -8.63 -3.94 2.06
CA LEU A 33 -9.63 -3.83 1.01
C LEU A 33 -8.93 -3.70 -0.34
N THR A 34 -9.11 -4.70 -1.19
CA THR A 34 -8.44 -4.81 -2.50
C THR A 34 -9.19 -4.05 -3.59
N THR A 35 -8.53 -3.87 -4.73
CA THR A 35 -9.11 -3.29 -5.96
C THR A 35 -10.44 -3.94 -6.33
N ASN A 36 -10.52 -5.28 -6.29
CA ASN A 36 -11.74 -5.99 -6.64
C ASN A 36 -12.88 -5.72 -5.65
N GLN A 37 -12.58 -5.63 -4.37
CA GLN A 37 -13.58 -5.39 -3.32
C GLN A 37 -14.16 -3.98 -3.38
N THR A 38 -13.37 -2.98 -3.78
CA THR A 38 -13.78 -1.58 -3.85
C THR A 38 -14.26 -1.15 -5.24
N GLY A 39 -14.28 -2.07 -6.21
CA GLY A 39 -14.61 -1.74 -7.59
C GLY A 39 -13.62 -0.76 -8.24
N GLY A 40 -12.37 -0.77 -7.80
CA GLY A 40 -11.33 0.11 -8.31
C GLY A 40 -11.27 1.50 -7.67
N ALA A 41 -12.12 1.80 -6.69
CA ALA A 41 -12.19 3.13 -6.10
C ALA A 41 -10.95 3.46 -5.27
N TYR A 42 -10.52 2.54 -4.42
CA TYR A 42 -9.33 2.65 -3.59
C TYR A 42 -8.81 1.28 -3.18
N TYR A 43 -7.56 1.23 -2.77
CA TYR A 43 -6.93 0.09 -2.12
C TYR A 43 -6.51 0.49 -0.70
N LEU A 44 -6.83 -0.33 0.30
CA LEU A 44 -6.51 -0.11 1.70
C LEU A 44 -5.64 -1.24 2.22
N PHE A 45 -4.52 -0.91 2.86
CA PHE A 45 -3.57 -1.89 3.40
C PHE A 45 -2.88 -1.39 4.67
N GLU A 46 -2.45 -2.33 5.49
CA GLU A 46 -1.59 -2.05 6.64
C GLU A 46 -0.14 -2.39 6.29
N SER A 47 0.80 -1.58 6.75
CA SER A 47 2.23 -1.85 6.68
C SER A 47 2.87 -1.82 8.04
N VAL A 48 3.78 -2.77 8.28
CA VAL A 48 4.63 -2.81 9.46
C VAL A 48 6.08 -2.69 9.00
N PHE A 49 6.75 -1.64 9.46
CA PHE A 49 8.17 -1.41 9.21
C PHE A 49 8.96 -1.67 10.49
N GLY A 50 9.95 -2.56 10.41
CA GLY A 50 10.95 -2.71 11.45
C GLY A 50 11.83 -1.47 11.61
N PRO A 51 12.75 -1.45 12.59
CA PRO A 51 13.68 -0.33 12.81
C PRO A 51 14.49 -0.01 11.55
N GLY A 52 14.37 1.20 11.03
CA GLY A 52 15.08 1.67 9.86
C GLY A 52 14.56 1.18 8.51
N ASP A 53 13.57 0.28 8.49
CA ASP A 53 12.96 -0.20 7.25
C ASP A 53 12.25 0.93 6.53
N GLY A 54 12.20 0.81 5.21
CA GLY A 54 11.57 1.80 4.34
C GLY A 54 11.77 1.47 2.87
N ASN A 55 11.55 2.44 2.02
CA ASN A 55 11.74 2.32 0.59
C ASN A 55 12.66 3.42 0.04
N GLN A 56 13.16 3.17 -1.17
CA GLN A 56 13.95 4.14 -1.91
C GLN A 56 13.08 5.26 -2.47
N LEU A 57 13.71 6.34 -2.93
CA LEU A 57 13.02 7.45 -3.59
C LEU A 57 12.33 6.96 -4.85
N HIS A 58 11.03 7.19 -4.93
CA HIS A 58 10.17 6.78 -6.03
C HIS A 58 8.99 7.73 -6.17
N LEU A 59 8.22 7.50 -7.21
CA LEU A 59 6.93 8.16 -7.39
C LEU A 59 5.90 7.18 -7.96
N HIS A 60 4.64 7.45 -7.70
CA HIS A 60 3.51 6.77 -8.30
C HIS A 60 2.96 7.59 -9.47
N ARG A 61 2.76 6.95 -10.63
CA ARG A 61 2.20 7.61 -11.82
C ARG A 61 0.68 7.57 -11.87
N ARG A 62 0.06 6.65 -11.13
CA ARG A 62 -1.36 6.33 -11.28
C ARG A 62 -2.22 6.77 -10.11
N GLU A 63 -1.69 6.68 -8.90
CA GLU A 63 -2.44 6.88 -7.67
C GLU A 63 -1.83 7.92 -6.75
N ASP A 64 -2.68 8.59 -5.99
CA ASP A 64 -2.29 9.28 -4.77
C ASP A 64 -2.16 8.25 -3.64
N GLU A 65 -1.24 8.48 -2.72
CA GLU A 65 -1.08 7.67 -1.52
C GLU A 65 -1.38 8.50 -0.27
N VAL A 66 -2.18 7.92 0.63
CA VAL A 66 -2.48 8.51 1.94
C VAL A 66 -2.01 7.55 3.00
N GLY A 67 -1.18 8.01 3.92
CA GLY A 67 -0.70 7.24 5.06
C GLY A 67 -1.24 7.79 6.37
N TYR A 68 -1.76 6.92 7.22
CA TYR A 68 -2.11 7.21 8.61
C TYR A 68 -1.18 6.44 9.54
N VAL A 69 -0.49 7.14 10.44
CA VAL A 69 0.40 6.50 11.41
C VAL A 69 -0.43 5.93 12.56
N LEU A 70 -0.51 4.60 12.66
CA LEU A 70 -1.21 3.90 13.72
C LEU A 70 -0.37 3.82 15.00
N GLU A 71 0.92 3.46 14.83
CA GLU A 71 1.88 3.31 15.93
C GLU A 71 3.27 3.75 15.47
N GLY A 72 4.03 4.38 16.36
CA GLY A 72 5.38 4.84 16.09
C GLY A 72 5.45 6.15 15.32
N ALA A 73 6.31 6.21 14.30
CA ALA A 73 6.52 7.40 13.49
C ALA A 73 6.83 7.02 12.03
N LEU A 74 6.59 7.96 11.13
CA LEU A 74 6.92 7.86 9.71
C LEU A 74 7.80 9.05 9.31
N GLU A 75 9.00 8.77 8.83
CA GLU A 75 9.84 9.74 8.16
C GLU A 75 9.52 9.75 6.67
N ILE A 76 9.29 10.92 6.14
CA ILE A 76 8.98 11.16 4.72
C ILE A 76 10.05 12.06 4.16
N ARG A 77 10.84 11.56 3.23
CA ARG A 77 11.83 12.34 2.47
C ARG A 77 11.21 12.79 1.15
N LEU A 78 11.20 14.08 0.94
CA LEU A 78 10.87 14.75 -0.32
C LEU A 78 12.17 15.23 -0.98
N ALA A 79 12.08 15.91 -2.14
CA ALA A 79 13.27 16.35 -2.87
C ALA A 79 14.17 17.30 -2.05
N ASP A 80 13.57 18.21 -1.28
CA ASP A 80 14.23 19.32 -0.60
C ASP A 80 14.05 19.32 0.92
N GLN A 81 13.30 18.37 1.46
CA GLN A 81 13.00 18.31 2.89
C GLN A 81 12.72 16.89 3.38
N THR A 82 12.92 16.71 4.66
CA THR A 82 12.50 15.50 5.39
C THR A 82 11.57 15.91 6.52
N VAL A 83 10.44 15.20 6.62
CA VAL A 83 9.42 15.42 7.64
C VAL A 83 9.22 14.13 8.42
N VAL A 84 9.13 14.23 9.75
CA VAL A 84 8.76 13.12 10.62
C VAL A 84 7.37 13.39 11.19
N VAL A 85 6.46 12.43 11.04
CA VAL A 85 5.10 12.48 11.57
C VAL A 85 4.87 11.33 12.54
N GLU A 86 4.17 11.59 13.63
CA GLU A 86 3.96 10.64 14.72
C GLU A 86 2.58 9.96 14.64
N ALA A 87 2.36 8.97 15.48
CA ALA A 87 1.07 8.30 15.62
C ALA A 87 -0.11 9.28 15.73
N GLY A 88 -1.17 9.03 14.96
CA GLY A 88 -2.32 9.92 14.81
C GLY A 88 -2.20 10.93 13.67
N SER A 89 -1.05 11.01 13.01
CA SER A 89 -0.85 11.90 11.86
C SER A 89 -1.29 11.28 10.55
N VAL A 90 -1.66 12.14 9.59
CA VAL A 90 -1.94 11.78 8.20
C VAL A 90 -0.89 12.42 7.29
N ALA A 91 -0.38 11.66 6.33
CA ALA A 91 0.43 12.15 5.22
C ALA A 91 -0.31 11.92 3.90
N HIS A 92 -0.39 12.93 3.05
CA HIS A 92 -0.90 12.81 1.67
C HIS A 92 0.27 12.99 0.71
N LEU A 93 0.54 11.98 -0.08
CA LEU A 93 1.61 11.90 -1.07
C LEU A 93 0.97 11.83 -2.46
N PRO A 94 0.82 12.98 -3.15
CA PRO A 94 0.19 13.02 -4.46
C PRO A 94 1.00 12.25 -5.50
N LYS A 95 0.30 11.67 -6.48
CA LYS A 95 0.96 11.05 -7.64
C LYS A 95 1.93 12.02 -8.31
N ASN A 96 2.97 11.48 -8.93
CA ASN A 96 4.04 12.19 -9.60
C ASN A 96 4.95 13.05 -8.68
N ILE A 97 4.75 13.01 -7.37
CA ILE A 97 5.65 13.68 -6.41
C ILE A 97 6.65 12.64 -5.86
N PRO A 98 7.96 12.81 -6.11
CA PRO A 98 8.97 11.93 -5.57
C PRO A 98 8.99 11.92 -4.04
N HIS A 99 8.98 10.73 -3.47
CA HIS A 99 9.08 10.54 -2.03
C HIS A 99 9.74 9.21 -1.67
N ALA A 100 10.28 9.15 -0.46
CA ALA A 100 10.69 7.93 0.21
C ALA A 100 10.15 7.95 1.63
N ILE A 101 9.78 6.78 2.16
CA ILE A 101 9.27 6.64 3.52
C ILE A 101 10.13 5.68 4.31
N ARG A 102 10.27 5.93 5.61
CA ARG A 102 11.08 5.09 6.51
C ARG A 102 10.54 5.13 7.93
N ASN A 103 10.71 4.04 8.66
CA ASN A 103 10.58 4.05 10.11
C ASN A 103 11.86 4.63 10.74
N PRO A 104 11.83 5.81 11.37
CA PRO A 104 13.01 6.43 11.96
C PRO A 104 13.36 5.88 13.36
N LEU A 105 12.51 5.02 13.93
CA LEU A 105 12.62 4.55 15.30
C LEU A 105 13.43 3.25 15.40
N GLN A 106 13.79 2.89 16.64
CA GLN A 106 14.43 1.61 16.98
C GLN A 106 13.42 0.52 17.34
N THR A 107 12.13 0.80 17.21
CA THR A 107 11.00 -0.12 17.42
C THR A 107 10.17 -0.18 16.17
N PRO A 108 9.41 -1.26 15.93
CA PRO A 108 8.48 -1.32 14.79
C PRO A 108 7.47 -0.19 14.80
N SER A 109 7.09 0.27 13.61
CA SER A 109 6.01 1.23 13.39
C SER A 109 4.95 0.62 12.50
N ARG A 110 3.69 0.99 12.73
CA ARG A 110 2.51 0.52 11.97
C ARG A 110 1.81 1.67 11.29
N TYR A 111 1.41 1.41 10.06
CA TYR A 111 0.76 2.41 9.21
C TYR A 111 -0.46 1.81 8.51
N LEU A 112 -1.49 2.62 8.34
CA LEU A 112 -2.59 2.35 7.43
C LEU A 112 -2.37 3.19 6.18
N PHE A 113 -2.22 2.55 5.02
CA PHE A 113 -2.09 3.21 3.74
C PHE A 113 -3.33 3.00 2.87
N MET A 114 -3.64 4.01 2.08
CA MET A 114 -4.68 3.96 1.06
C MET A 114 -4.14 4.55 -0.24
N THR A 115 -4.36 3.87 -1.35
CA THR A 115 -4.10 4.43 -2.68
C THR A 115 -5.39 4.71 -3.43
N ILE A 116 -5.45 5.82 -4.15
CA ILE A 116 -6.62 6.33 -4.87
C ILE A 116 -6.18 6.78 -6.27
N PRO A 117 -6.70 6.16 -7.35
CA PRO A 117 -7.57 4.98 -7.36
C PRO A 117 -6.87 3.71 -6.87
N ALA A 118 -7.58 2.60 -6.82
CA ALA A 118 -7.00 1.29 -6.51
C ALA A 118 -6.05 0.81 -7.62
N GLY A 119 -5.31 -0.27 -7.37
CA GLY A 119 -4.43 -0.91 -8.35
C GLY A 119 -3.09 -1.38 -7.79
N LEU A 120 -2.60 -0.73 -6.74
CA LEU A 120 -1.30 -1.06 -6.15
C LEU A 120 -1.26 -2.47 -5.53
N ASP A 121 -2.38 -3.00 -5.06
CA ASP A 121 -2.48 -4.39 -4.58
C ASP A 121 -2.07 -5.41 -5.63
N GLN A 122 -2.34 -5.14 -6.89
CA GLN A 122 -1.96 -6.02 -8.00
C GLN A 122 -0.43 -6.07 -8.21
N TRP A 123 0.27 -4.96 -7.95
CA TRP A 123 1.73 -4.95 -7.94
C TRP A 123 2.29 -5.81 -6.81
N PHE A 124 1.77 -5.65 -5.60
CA PHE A 124 2.17 -6.48 -4.46
C PHE A 124 1.92 -7.97 -4.73
N ASP A 125 0.76 -8.33 -5.29
CA ASP A 125 0.43 -9.70 -5.66
C ASP A 125 1.37 -10.26 -6.74
N ALA A 126 1.76 -9.44 -7.73
CA ALA A 126 2.72 -9.83 -8.76
C ALA A 126 4.11 -10.09 -8.18
N LEU A 127 4.57 -9.27 -7.22
CA LEU A 127 5.82 -9.49 -6.50
C LEU A 127 5.77 -10.79 -5.69
N ASP A 128 4.67 -11.04 -4.97
CA ASP A 128 4.48 -12.25 -4.19
C ASP A 128 4.50 -13.51 -5.07
N ALA A 129 3.80 -13.48 -6.20
CA ALA A 129 3.80 -14.57 -7.16
C ALA A 129 5.19 -14.85 -7.74
N ALA A 130 5.94 -13.81 -8.11
CA ALA A 130 7.31 -13.95 -8.64
C ALA A 130 8.27 -14.49 -7.57
N ARG A 131 8.14 -14.02 -6.33
CA ARG A 131 8.92 -14.52 -5.20
C ARG A 131 8.65 -16.01 -4.94
N ASN A 132 7.38 -16.40 -4.88
CA ASN A 132 6.98 -17.79 -4.64
C ASN A 132 7.40 -18.73 -5.78
N ALA A 133 7.49 -18.22 -7.01
CA ALA A 133 8.02 -18.96 -8.15
C ALA A 133 9.56 -19.00 -8.19
N GLY A 134 10.24 -18.27 -7.31
CA GLY A 134 11.72 -18.18 -7.28
C GLY A 134 12.30 -17.37 -8.46
N THR A 135 11.50 -16.52 -9.10
CA THR A 135 11.90 -15.73 -10.27
C THR A 135 12.11 -14.24 -9.97
N LEU A 136 11.81 -13.79 -8.75
CA LEU A 136 11.95 -12.38 -8.38
C LEU A 136 13.43 -12.03 -8.24
N ASP A 137 13.92 -11.23 -9.16
CA ASP A 137 15.22 -10.56 -9.14
C ASP A 137 15.06 -9.05 -9.30
N ASP A 138 16.15 -8.29 -9.24
CA ASP A 138 16.13 -6.83 -9.35
C ASP A 138 15.56 -6.35 -10.70
N ALA A 139 15.83 -7.07 -11.79
CA ALA A 139 15.34 -6.70 -13.12
C ALA A 139 13.82 -6.88 -13.21
N LEU A 140 13.30 -8.01 -12.74
CA LEU A 140 11.86 -8.27 -12.70
C LEU A 140 11.15 -7.33 -11.72
N TYR A 141 11.74 -7.06 -10.55
CA TYR A 141 11.20 -6.10 -9.59
C TYR A 141 11.00 -4.72 -10.22
N ARG A 142 12.04 -4.20 -10.90
CA ARG A 142 11.96 -2.89 -11.59
C ARG A 142 10.96 -2.91 -12.75
N LYS A 143 10.93 -4.00 -13.52
CA LYS A 143 9.96 -4.15 -14.60
C LYS A 143 8.52 -4.14 -14.08
N LEU A 144 8.21 -4.94 -13.08
CA LEU A 144 6.89 -4.98 -12.46
C LEU A 144 6.51 -3.62 -11.88
N SER A 145 7.44 -2.93 -11.24
CA SER A 145 7.19 -1.58 -10.72
C SER A 145 6.74 -0.62 -11.83
N LEU A 146 7.46 -0.59 -12.95
CA LEU A 146 7.10 0.25 -14.10
C LEU A 146 5.76 -0.16 -14.73
N ASP A 147 5.49 -1.45 -14.84
CA ASP A 147 4.22 -1.97 -15.39
C ASP A 147 3.01 -1.50 -14.57
N TYR A 148 3.20 -1.29 -13.26
CA TYR A 148 2.16 -0.78 -12.34
C TYR A 148 2.28 0.72 -12.04
N GLY A 149 3.18 1.44 -12.71
CA GLY A 149 3.28 2.89 -12.61
C GLY A 149 4.11 3.40 -11.44
N ILE A 150 4.97 2.56 -10.86
CA ILE A 150 5.94 2.94 -9.84
C ILE A 150 7.28 3.17 -10.53
N GLU A 151 7.86 4.34 -10.34
CA GLU A 151 9.16 4.72 -10.91
C GLU A 151 10.17 4.96 -9.79
N TRP A 152 11.20 4.13 -9.75
CA TRP A 152 12.32 4.23 -8.81
C TRP A 152 13.34 5.24 -9.32
N LEU A 153 13.72 6.21 -8.49
CA LEU A 153 14.62 7.31 -8.83
C LEU A 153 16.03 7.14 -8.24
N GLU A 154 16.23 6.12 -7.41
CA GLU A 154 17.52 5.72 -6.82
C GLU A 154 17.77 4.22 -7.01
#